data_065bd446a091199a07b11f84cd3a9994
#
_entry.id   065bd446a091199a07b11f84cd3a9994
#
_cell.length_a   1.000
_cell.length_b   1.000
_cell.length_c   1.000
_cell.angle_alpha   90.00
_cell.angle_beta   90.00
_cell.angle_gamma   90.00
#
_symmetry.space_group_name_H-M   'P 1'
#
loop_
_entity.id
_entity.type
_entity.pdbx_description
1 polymer ?
#
loop_
_entity_poly.entity_id
_entity_poly.type
_entity_poly.pdbx_seq_one_letter_code
_entity_poly.pdbx_strand_id
1 'polypeptide(L)'
;MNLLTNTLHRRWSCLLLIIAFMSGFQMFAQSVGASNQLTGRVLDEYDQPIIGAVVKVSGTSIGRSTDADGAFTMKDIPANATLEVSYVGYEKQSIPVNGKNFVLVKLKEANQLLNEVVVVGYGTQKKVNLTGAVGTISAKEINARPVSNVAMALQGADPSMNLKMSSGRSSSGYDLNIRGESSISTSNTPLIMVDGVVTELNMVNPNDIESVSILKDASAASIYGATASKGVILITTKTGSDAAGKASISFNGRFGWSQNTTSTDYMTTGYDQVSLVDKAYYSQYATNFTNYTEEEMQMLYERRNDKTEHPDRPWIVLQDDGSYRYYANFDWYNYLFRKTRPQQEYNLSVRGGNDKVKYYVSGRYNREEGIFNINPDTYDTYSTRAKLDVKIKPWLRYSTNMNFFSSSYKYSGLSTIDNTLMEVDKTLMASWPAKTPEGKAIYAETHANTTINGTPPYLVDNRARHANNQKYIIIGNRFDIDIFKDLVLTVDYSYKYRGRLNKVRNHNLHYSNKQGEEKTIVTGNFKDYYRENHYETNEHNLNVYGTYTHTWNKAHNFTALAGYQYRGARDTYLR
;
A
#
# COMPACT_ATOMS: atom_id res chain seq x y z
N MET A 1 -41.17 15.43 17.87
CA MET A 1 -40.48 14.47 18.73
C MET A 1 -40.87 13.03 18.37
N ASN A 2 -40.90 12.68 17.07
CA ASN A 2 -41.34 11.37 16.56
C ASN A 2 -40.55 10.86 15.34
N LEU A 3 -39.28 11.25 15.17
CA LEU A 3 -38.43 10.80 14.05
C LEU A 3 -37.11 10.12 14.48
N LEU A 4 -36.83 10.05 15.78
CA LEU A 4 -35.59 9.46 16.31
C LEU A 4 -35.76 8.02 16.85
N THR A 5 -36.97 7.52 17.01
CA THR A 5 -37.24 6.17 17.57
C THR A 5 -37.26 5.07 16.51
N ASN A 6 -37.48 5.39 15.23
CA ASN A 6 -37.56 4.37 14.16
C ASN A 6 -36.21 3.90 13.60
N THR A 7 -35.12 4.60 13.86
CA THR A 7 -33.79 4.21 13.36
C THR A 7 -33.05 3.28 14.34
N LEU A 8 -33.36 3.31 15.62
CA LEU A 8 -32.78 2.40 16.60
C LEU A 8 -33.35 0.98 16.50
N HIS A 9 -34.66 0.82 16.30
CA HIS A 9 -35.27 -0.52 16.19
C HIS A 9 -34.80 -1.29 14.95
N ARG A 10 -34.50 -0.63 13.85
CA ARG A 10 -34.01 -1.28 12.62
C ARG A 10 -32.56 -1.79 12.75
N ARG A 11 -31.74 -1.19 13.61
CA ARG A 11 -30.35 -1.63 13.86
C ARG A 11 -30.26 -2.81 14.84
N TRP A 12 -31.19 -2.90 15.78
CA TRP A 12 -31.24 -4.00 16.73
C TRP A 12 -31.82 -5.28 16.12
N SER A 13 -32.72 -5.17 15.16
CA SER A 13 -33.27 -6.34 14.44
C SER A 13 -32.23 -7.06 13.56
N CYS A 14 -31.27 -6.34 12.99
CA CYS A 14 -30.15 -6.96 12.26
C CYS A 14 -29.15 -7.65 13.19
N LEU A 15 -28.94 -7.13 14.40
CA LEU A 15 -28.03 -7.76 15.37
C LEU A 15 -28.63 -9.05 15.95
N LEU A 16 -29.93 -9.08 16.19
CA LEU A 16 -30.65 -10.27 16.68
C LEU A 16 -30.73 -11.38 15.62
N LEU A 17 -30.80 -11.04 14.34
CA LEU A 17 -30.77 -12.02 13.25
C LEU A 17 -29.38 -12.68 13.09
N ILE A 18 -28.30 -11.95 13.36
CA ILE A 18 -26.93 -12.50 13.33
C ILE A 18 -26.69 -13.43 14.53
N ILE A 19 -27.23 -13.10 15.69
CA ILE A 19 -27.12 -13.95 16.89
C ILE A 19 -27.99 -15.23 16.74
N ALA A 20 -29.15 -15.14 16.14
CA ALA A 20 -30.01 -16.32 15.86
C ALA A 20 -29.42 -17.26 14.80
N PHE A 21 -28.56 -16.78 13.90
CA PHE A 21 -27.88 -17.63 12.92
C PHE A 21 -26.67 -18.38 13.50
N MET A 22 -26.12 -17.93 14.63
CA MET A 22 -25.00 -18.60 15.31
C MET A 22 -25.42 -19.67 16.30
N SER A 23 -26.71 -19.78 16.68
CA SER A 23 -27.20 -20.76 17.65
C SER A 23 -27.80 -22.02 17.05
N GLY A 24 -27.82 -22.14 15.70
CA GLY A 24 -28.44 -23.28 14.98
C GLY A 24 -27.52 -24.48 14.68
N PHE A 25 -26.27 -24.50 15.16
CA PHE A 25 -25.33 -25.58 14.87
C PHE A 25 -24.91 -26.35 16.12
N GLN A 26 -25.84 -27.02 16.76
CA GLN A 26 -25.52 -28.13 17.66
C GLN A 26 -26.61 -29.19 17.59
N MET A 27 -26.26 -30.32 16.99
CA MET A 27 -26.61 -31.69 17.34
C MET A 27 -26.49 -32.61 16.13
N PHE A 28 -25.30 -33.17 15.96
CA PHE A 28 -25.17 -34.52 15.45
C PHE A 28 -24.37 -35.32 16.46
N ALA A 29 -25.07 -36.13 17.23
CA ALA A 29 -24.45 -37.11 18.11
C ALA A 29 -23.79 -38.19 17.23
N GLN A 30 -22.46 -38.29 17.29
CA GLN A 30 -21.72 -39.42 16.74
C GLN A 30 -21.68 -40.55 17.75
N SER A 31 -22.01 -41.74 17.27
CA SER A 31 -21.84 -43.00 17.99
C SER A 31 -20.36 -43.24 18.32
N VAL A 32 -20.05 -43.45 19.58
CA VAL A 32 -18.73 -43.80 20.09
C VAL A 32 -18.41 -45.24 19.64
N GLY A 33 -17.57 -45.37 18.63
CA GLY A 33 -16.91 -46.64 18.30
C GLY A 33 -15.64 -46.83 19.13
N ALA A 34 -15.30 -48.05 19.44
CA ALA A 34 -14.23 -48.50 20.33
C ALA A 34 -12.93 -47.68 20.19
N SER A 35 -12.39 -47.22 21.30
CA SER A 35 -11.16 -46.48 21.44
C SER A 35 -9.95 -47.29 20.94
N ASN A 36 -9.54 -47.08 19.72
CA ASN A 36 -8.31 -47.69 19.19
C ASN A 36 -7.16 -46.71 19.35
N GLN A 37 -6.14 -47.15 20.05
CA GLN A 37 -4.88 -46.41 20.18
C GLN A 37 -4.04 -46.65 18.89
N LEU A 38 -3.75 -45.59 18.16
CA LEU A 38 -2.86 -45.61 17.02
C LEU A 38 -1.47 -45.09 17.41
N THR A 39 -0.46 -45.87 17.17
CA THR A 39 0.95 -45.48 17.33
C THR A 39 1.61 -45.35 15.99
N GLY A 40 2.69 -44.61 15.90
CA GLY A 40 3.47 -44.52 14.65
C GLY A 40 4.80 -43.82 14.83
N ARG A 41 5.57 -43.82 13.77
CA ARG A 41 6.88 -43.16 13.69
C ARG A 41 6.99 -42.36 12.43
N VAL A 42 7.61 -41.17 12.51
CA VAL A 42 7.90 -40.31 11.36
C VAL A 42 9.41 -40.26 11.19
N LEU A 43 9.89 -40.68 10.04
CA LEU A 43 11.30 -40.73 9.66
C LEU A 43 11.53 -39.90 8.40
N ASP A 44 12.78 -39.53 8.15
CA ASP A 44 13.21 -38.97 6.86
C ASP A 44 13.58 -40.08 5.83
N GLU A 45 14.12 -39.69 4.70
CA GLU A 45 14.57 -40.62 3.63
C GLU A 45 15.77 -41.47 4.06
N TYR A 46 16.52 -41.00 5.08
CA TYR A 46 17.72 -41.66 5.61
C TYR A 46 17.41 -42.47 6.88
N ASP A 47 16.14 -42.76 7.16
CA ASP A 47 15.65 -43.47 8.35
C ASP A 47 15.95 -42.74 9.69
N GLN A 48 16.23 -41.41 9.66
CA GLN A 48 16.41 -40.62 10.88
C GLN A 48 15.05 -40.13 11.43
N PRO A 49 14.87 -40.12 12.76
CA PRO A 49 13.62 -39.67 13.36
C PRO A 49 13.39 -38.17 13.17
N ILE A 50 12.18 -37.77 12.75
CA ILE A 50 11.80 -36.37 12.64
C ILE A 50 11.08 -35.94 13.92
N ILE A 51 11.76 -35.11 14.72
CA ILE A 51 11.27 -34.57 15.98
C ILE A 51 10.33 -33.40 15.70
N GLY A 52 9.14 -33.36 16.35
CA GLY A 52 8.21 -32.24 16.23
C GLY A 52 7.37 -32.24 14.94
N ALA A 53 7.39 -33.31 14.13
CA ALA A 53 6.49 -33.46 13.00
C ALA A 53 5.03 -33.46 13.47
N VAL A 54 4.18 -32.70 12.81
CA VAL A 54 2.76 -32.60 13.16
C VAL A 54 1.99 -33.70 12.42
N VAL A 55 1.37 -34.59 13.21
CA VAL A 55 0.46 -35.64 12.74
C VAL A 55 -0.97 -35.23 13.08
N LYS A 56 -1.83 -35.03 12.09
CA LYS A 56 -3.22 -34.58 12.25
C LYS A 56 -4.17 -35.53 11.54
N VAL A 57 -5.33 -35.78 12.14
CA VAL A 57 -6.43 -36.49 11.46
C VAL A 57 -7.13 -35.53 10.52
N SER A 58 -7.16 -35.87 9.22
CA SER A 58 -7.75 -35.05 8.17
C SER A 58 -9.22 -34.71 8.46
N GLY A 59 -9.58 -33.43 8.31
CA GLY A 59 -10.96 -32.94 8.59
C GLY A 59 -11.33 -32.76 10.06
N THR A 60 -10.37 -32.96 11.01
CA THR A 60 -10.60 -32.80 12.45
C THR A 60 -9.58 -31.85 13.09
N SER A 61 -9.81 -31.49 14.35
CA SER A 61 -8.83 -30.76 15.20
C SER A 61 -7.87 -31.68 15.95
N ILE A 62 -8.00 -33.02 15.81
CA ILE A 62 -7.16 -34.00 16.51
C ILE A 62 -5.78 -34.06 15.89
N GLY A 63 -4.74 -33.70 16.64
CA GLY A 63 -3.35 -33.72 16.16
C GLY A 63 -2.36 -33.90 17.31
N ARG A 64 -1.18 -34.42 17.00
CA ARG A 64 -0.04 -34.60 17.90
C ARG A 64 1.27 -34.30 17.18
N SER A 65 2.28 -33.86 17.94
CA SER A 65 3.64 -33.76 17.46
C SER A 65 4.43 -35.01 17.84
N THR A 66 5.39 -35.38 17.00
CA THR A 66 6.33 -36.48 17.27
C THR A 66 7.33 -36.11 18.36
N ASP A 67 7.75 -37.11 19.14
CA ASP A 67 8.78 -36.99 20.20
C ASP A 67 10.22 -37.07 19.63
N ALA A 68 11.21 -37.19 20.55
CA ALA A 68 12.63 -37.27 20.20
C ALA A 68 13.01 -38.48 19.32
N ASP A 69 12.23 -39.56 19.41
CA ASP A 69 12.41 -40.77 18.59
C ASP A 69 11.55 -40.76 17.31
N GLY A 70 10.92 -39.59 17.00
CA GLY A 70 9.99 -39.47 15.89
C GLY A 70 8.68 -40.21 16.10
N ALA A 71 8.39 -40.70 17.33
CA ALA A 71 7.21 -41.48 17.64
C ALA A 71 6.00 -40.57 18.00
N PHE A 72 4.81 -41.06 17.68
CA PHE A 72 3.56 -40.42 18.10
C PHE A 72 2.53 -41.45 18.56
N THR A 73 1.64 -41.01 19.42
CA THR A 73 0.53 -41.82 19.91
C THR A 73 -0.74 -41.00 19.91
N MET A 74 -1.79 -41.51 19.25
CA MET A 74 -3.10 -40.90 19.16
C MET A 74 -4.18 -41.86 19.66
N LYS A 75 -5.17 -41.36 20.41
CA LYS A 75 -6.31 -42.13 20.93
C LYS A 75 -7.57 -41.73 20.17
N ASP A 76 -8.53 -42.64 20.15
CA ASP A 76 -9.88 -42.40 19.61
C ASP A 76 -9.89 -42.03 18.12
N ILE A 77 -9.03 -42.69 17.33
CA ILE A 77 -8.92 -42.49 15.88
C ILE A 77 -9.85 -43.44 15.14
N PRO A 78 -10.75 -42.96 14.26
CA PRO A 78 -11.58 -43.82 13.42
C PRO A 78 -10.74 -44.77 12.57
N ALA A 79 -11.14 -46.01 12.42
CA ALA A 79 -10.39 -47.02 11.65
C ALA A 79 -10.16 -46.65 10.18
N ASN A 80 -11.04 -45.84 9.60
CA ASN A 80 -10.94 -45.34 8.24
C ASN A 80 -10.36 -43.90 8.14
N ALA A 81 -9.75 -43.38 9.20
CA ALA A 81 -9.17 -42.04 9.22
C ALA A 81 -7.97 -41.93 8.25
N THR A 82 -7.75 -40.74 7.74
CA THR A 82 -6.53 -40.37 7.02
C THR A 82 -5.69 -39.43 7.88
N LEU A 83 -4.43 -39.78 8.10
CA LEU A 83 -3.47 -38.93 8.78
C LEU A 83 -2.82 -37.97 7.78
N GLU A 84 -2.75 -36.71 8.12
CA GLU A 84 -1.95 -35.69 7.44
C GLU A 84 -0.69 -35.46 8.29
N VAL A 85 0.47 -35.79 7.74
CA VAL A 85 1.75 -35.61 8.41
C VAL A 85 2.54 -34.50 7.70
N SER A 86 3.00 -33.53 8.48
CA SER A 86 3.74 -32.39 7.96
C SER A 86 4.88 -31.98 8.89
N TYR A 87 6.00 -31.55 8.30
CA TYR A 87 7.13 -30.96 9.01
C TYR A 87 7.78 -29.89 8.14
N VAL A 88 8.39 -28.89 8.77
CA VAL A 88 9.06 -27.80 8.04
C VAL A 88 10.23 -28.36 7.24
N GLY A 89 10.25 -28.09 5.92
CA GLY A 89 11.28 -28.63 5.02
C GLY A 89 10.95 -29.99 4.39
N TYR A 90 9.79 -30.58 4.68
CA TYR A 90 9.36 -31.88 4.13
C TYR A 90 8.02 -31.79 3.41
N GLU A 91 7.82 -32.68 2.42
CA GLU A 91 6.54 -32.80 1.71
C GLU A 91 5.44 -33.34 2.63
N LYS A 92 4.30 -32.64 2.66
CA LYS A 92 3.12 -33.11 3.40
C LYS A 92 2.63 -34.42 2.80
N GLN A 93 2.44 -35.45 3.65
CA GLN A 93 1.89 -36.74 3.26
C GLN A 93 0.53 -36.99 3.88
N SER A 94 -0.36 -37.63 3.12
CA SER A 94 -1.66 -38.10 3.57
C SER A 94 -1.69 -39.63 3.53
N ILE A 95 -1.88 -40.26 4.70
CA ILE A 95 -1.77 -41.72 4.87
C ILE A 95 -3.07 -42.27 5.47
N PRO A 96 -3.77 -43.17 4.77
CA PRO A 96 -4.96 -43.82 5.34
C PRO A 96 -4.55 -44.82 6.43
N VAL A 97 -5.23 -44.78 7.55
CA VAL A 97 -4.96 -45.67 8.71
C VAL A 97 -5.38 -47.13 8.43
N ASN A 98 -6.51 -47.32 7.72
CA ASN A 98 -7.03 -48.62 7.28
C ASN A 98 -7.08 -49.66 8.40
N GLY A 99 -7.45 -49.27 9.64
CA GLY A 99 -7.55 -50.17 10.80
C GLY A 99 -6.21 -50.63 11.36
N LYS A 100 -5.09 -50.07 10.95
CA LYS A 100 -3.76 -50.40 11.50
C LYS A 100 -3.54 -49.77 12.86
N ASN A 101 -2.93 -50.47 13.78
CA ASN A 101 -2.56 -49.97 15.12
C ASN A 101 -1.18 -49.30 15.12
N PHE A 102 -0.39 -49.45 14.02
CA PHE A 102 0.91 -48.83 13.84
C PHE A 102 1.09 -48.30 12.40
N VAL A 103 1.60 -47.08 12.29
CA VAL A 103 1.88 -46.42 10.99
C VAL A 103 3.30 -45.89 10.98
N LEU A 104 4.10 -46.35 9.99
CA LEU A 104 5.41 -45.78 9.71
C LEU A 104 5.28 -44.80 8.56
N VAL A 105 5.75 -43.55 8.79
CA VAL A 105 5.70 -42.45 7.82
C VAL A 105 7.12 -42.09 7.45
N LYS A 106 7.45 -42.11 6.16
CA LYS A 106 8.71 -41.57 5.65
C LYS A 106 8.41 -40.27 4.90
N LEU A 107 8.81 -39.14 5.46
CA LEU A 107 8.69 -37.85 4.79
C LEU A 107 9.86 -37.65 3.86
N LYS A 108 9.57 -37.15 2.67
CA LYS A 108 10.59 -36.73 1.69
C LYS A 108 10.90 -35.25 1.93
N GLU A 109 12.17 -34.88 1.84
CA GLU A 109 12.54 -33.47 1.86
C GLU A 109 11.78 -32.73 0.76
N ALA A 110 11.13 -31.63 1.15
CA ALA A 110 10.46 -30.76 0.18
C ALA A 110 11.53 -30.02 -0.63
N ASN A 111 11.85 -30.56 -1.78
CA ASN A 111 12.71 -29.90 -2.78
C ASN A 111 12.02 -28.67 -3.40
N GLN A 112 11.36 -27.84 -2.57
CA GLN A 112 10.69 -26.64 -3.04
C GLN A 112 11.66 -25.65 -3.70
N LEU A 113 12.91 -25.59 -3.23
CA LEU A 113 13.96 -24.74 -3.82
C LEU A 113 14.38 -25.17 -5.24
N LEU A 114 14.29 -26.46 -5.57
CA LEU A 114 14.68 -26.97 -6.90
C LEU A 114 13.61 -26.76 -7.99
N ASN A 115 12.37 -26.52 -7.61
CA ASN A 115 11.26 -26.33 -8.55
C ASN A 115 10.71 -24.89 -8.56
N GLU A 116 11.31 -23.98 -7.80
CA GLU A 116 10.91 -22.58 -7.85
C GLU A 116 11.16 -22.01 -9.25
N VAL A 117 10.07 -21.64 -9.93
CA VAL A 117 10.11 -21.07 -11.26
C VAL A 117 10.02 -19.56 -11.12
N VAL A 118 10.97 -18.86 -11.71
CA VAL A 118 11.07 -17.41 -11.69
C VAL A 118 10.78 -16.87 -13.08
N VAL A 119 10.01 -15.80 -13.16
CA VAL A 119 9.84 -15.07 -14.41
C VAL A 119 11.11 -14.27 -14.67
N VAL A 120 11.76 -14.53 -15.78
CA VAL A 120 12.98 -13.84 -16.21
C VAL A 120 12.80 -13.48 -17.67
N GLY A 121 12.77 -12.19 -17.95
CA GLY A 121 12.63 -11.73 -19.29
C GLY A 121 11.26 -12.05 -19.91
N TYR A 122 11.29 -12.63 -21.09
CA TYR A 122 10.08 -13.05 -21.82
C TYR A 122 9.68 -14.50 -21.54
N GLY A 123 10.28 -15.13 -20.51
CA GLY A 123 9.99 -16.54 -20.18
C GLY A 123 10.08 -16.85 -18.70
N THR A 124 9.83 -18.09 -18.36
CA THR A 124 9.99 -18.63 -17.01
C THR A 124 11.16 -19.60 -16.98
N GLN A 125 12.02 -19.49 -15.97
CA GLN A 125 13.15 -20.41 -15.76
C GLN A 125 13.15 -20.91 -14.33
N LYS A 126 13.68 -22.13 -14.12
CA LYS A 126 13.92 -22.61 -12.77
C LYS A 126 14.99 -21.73 -12.11
N LYS A 127 14.78 -21.31 -10.87
CA LYS A 127 15.71 -20.46 -10.11
C LYS A 127 17.13 -21.01 -10.07
N VAL A 128 17.26 -22.33 -9.96
CA VAL A 128 18.54 -23.04 -9.96
C VAL A 128 19.32 -22.91 -11.28
N ASN A 129 18.67 -22.61 -12.39
CA ASN A 129 19.29 -22.44 -13.71
C ASN A 129 19.66 -20.97 -14.01
N LEU A 130 19.37 -20.03 -13.10
CA LEU A 130 19.69 -18.63 -13.29
C LEU A 130 21.14 -18.36 -12.90
N THR A 131 21.91 -17.80 -13.83
CA THR A 131 23.30 -17.35 -13.58
C THR A 131 23.35 -15.96 -12.95
N GLY A 132 22.27 -15.18 -13.01
CA GLY A 132 22.16 -13.84 -12.45
C GLY A 132 21.57 -13.82 -11.03
N ALA A 133 21.90 -12.78 -10.25
CA ALA A 133 21.33 -12.58 -8.93
C ALA A 133 19.85 -12.13 -9.02
N VAL A 134 18.93 -13.04 -8.68
CA VAL A 134 17.49 -12.80 -8.67
C VAL A 134 16.93 -12.97 -7.27
N GLY A 135 16.27 -11.91 -6.75
CA GLY A 135 15.47 -11.98 -5.53
C GLY A 135 14.03 -12.37 -5.88
N THR A 136 13.38 -13.15 -5.02
CA THR A 136 11.95 -13.52 -5.18
C THR A 136 11.20 -13.23 -3.90
N ILE A 137 10.01 -12.66 -4.01
CA ILE A 137 9.10 -12.38 -2.91
C ILE A 137 7.75 -13.00 -3.25
N SER A 138 7.24 -13.83 -2.35
CA SER A 138 6.00 -14.58 -2.56
C SER A 138 4.75 -13.75 -2.21
N ALA A 139 3.58 -14.15 -2.77
CA ALA A 139 2.29 -13.59 -2.38
C ALA A 139 2.03 -13.66 -0.86
N LYS A 140 2.52 -14.72 -0.20
CA LYS A 140 2.35 -14.91 1.25
C LYS A 140 3.08 -13.81 2.04
N GLU A 141 4.30 -13.46 1.65
CA GLU A 141 5.10 -12.41 2.30
C GLU A 141 4.49 -11.03 2.10
N ILE A 142 3.98 -10.74 0.88
CA ILE A 142 3.31 -9.48 0.55
C ILE A 142 2.02 -9.33 1.36
N ASN A 143 1.18 -10.37 1.40
CA ASN A 143 -0.12 -10.34 2.06
C ASN A 143 -0.02 -10.44 3.60
N ALA A 144 1.11 -10.85 4.15
CA ALA A 144 1.35 -10.87 5.60
C ALA A 144 1.43 -9.46 6.21
N ARG A 145 1.67 -8.44 5.38
CA ARG A 145 1.78 -7.05 5.81
C ARG A 145 0.45 -6.31 5.55
N PRO A 146 -0.15 -5.67 6.55
CA PRO A 146 -1.42 -4.95 6.41
C PRO A 146 -1.18 -3.56 5.77
N VAL A 147 -0.68 -3.52 4.54
CA VAL A 147 -0.37 -2.28 3.81
C VAL A 147 -1.31 -2.08 2.62
N SER A 148 -1.61 -0.85 2.31
CA SER A 148 -2.50 -0.47 1.20
C SER A 148 -1.76 -0.33 -0.15
N ASN A 149 -0.43 -0.22 -0.12
CA ASN A 149 0.43 0.03 -1.27
C ASN A 149 1.50 -1.06 -1.41
N VAL A 150 1.72 -1.53 -2.65
CA VAL A 150 2.75 -2.54 -2.97
C VAL A 150 4.16 -2.07 -2.60
N ALA A 151 4.48 -0.78 -2.79
CA ALA A 151 5.77 -0.25 -2.39
C ALA A 151 6.05 -0.47 -0.89
N MET A 152 5.08 -0.21 -0.02
CA MET A 152 5.20 -0.47 1.41
C MET A 152 5.31 -1.98 1.72
N ALA A 153 4.63 -2.83 0.95
CA ALA A 153 4.73 -4.28 1.12
C ALA A 153 6.14 -4.80 0.78
N LEU A 154 6.79 -4.19 -0.20
CA LEU A 154 8.14 -4.56 -0.65
C LEU A 154 9.26 -3.98 0.21
N GLN A 155 8.99 -2.96 1.03
CA GLN A 155 10.01 -2.32 1.87
C GLN A 155 10.63 -3.33 2.85
N GLY A 156 11.97 -3.50 2.77
CA GLY A 156 12.71 -4.46 3.59
C GLY A 156 12.43 -5.94 3.29
N ALA A 157 11.71 -6.26 2.20
CA ALA A 157 11.49 -7.65 1.78
C ALA A 157 12.70 -8.26 1.05
N ASP A 158 13.55 -7.43 0.45
CA ASP A 158 14.81 -7.84 -0.17
C ASP A 158 15.95 -6.89 0.28
N PRO A 159 17.09 -7.42 0.77
CA PRO A 159 18.20 -6.60 1.28
C PRO A 159 18.86 -5.70 0.22
N SER A 160 18.75 -6.03 -1.06
CA SER A 160 19.35 -5.24 -2.14
C SER A 160 18.47 -4.08 -2.59
N MET A 161 17.21 -4.04 -2.12
CA MET A 161 16.23 -3.04 -2.50
C MET A 161 16.09 -1.99 -1.41
N ASN A 162 16.41 -0.75 -1.71
CA ASN A 162 16.16 0.38 -0.86
C ASN A 162 14.88 1.08 -1.33
N LEU A 163 13.86 1.08 -0.50
CA LEU A 163 12.60 1.74 -0.77
C LEU A 163 12.29 2.71 0.37
N LYS A 164 12.17 3.99 0.03
CA LYS A 164 11.87 5.07 0.95
C LYS A 164 10.61 5.80 0.49
N MET A 165 9.65 5.97 1.38
CA MET A 165 8.49 6.82 1.11
C MET A 165 8.91 8.29 1.15
N SER A 166 8.49 9.08 0.17
CA SER A 166 8.87 10.50 0.07
C SER A 166 8.17 11.38 1.12
N SER A 167 7.01 10.95 1.62
CA SER A 167 6.31 11.60 2.74
C SER A 167 5.32 10.64 3.41
N GLY A 168 4.73 11.04 4.54
CA GLY A 168 3.70 10.26 5.25
C GLY A 168 2.28 10.40 4.70
N ARG A 169 2.06 11.09 3.59
CA ARG A 169 0.72 11.23 2.98
C ARG A 169 0.32 9.97 2.21
N SER A 170 -0.98 9.68 2.16
CA SER A 170 -1.51 8.47 1.51
C SER A 170 -1.22 8.40 0.00
N SER A 171 -1.16 9.55 -0.69
CA SER A 171 -0.85 9.64 -2.11
C SER A 171 0.65 9.83 -2.41
N SER A 172 1.51 9.67 -1.39
CA SER A 172 2.96 9.91 -1.54
C SER A 172 3.59 8.98 -2.56
N GLY A 173 4.54 9.53 -3.29
CA GLY A 173 5.47 8.76 -4.09
C GLY A 173 6.46 7.96 -3.23
N TYR A 174 7.32 7.25 -3.88
CA TYR A 174 8.41 6.49 -3.27
C TYR A 174 9.68 6.66 -4.09
N ASP A 175 10.81 6.65 -3.38
CA ASP A 175 12.12 6.52 -3.99
C ASP A 175 12.52 5.05 -3.87
N LEU A 176 12.85 4.46 -5.00
CA LEU A 176 13.18 3.04 -5.11
C LEU A 176 14.47 2.89 -5.89
N ASN A 177 15.42 2.20 -5.29
CA ASN A 177 16.65 1.82 -5.99
C ASN A 177 17.05 0.38 -5.63
N ILE A 178 17.82 -0.24 -6.52
CA ILE A 178 18.40 -1.57 -6.33
C ILE A 178 19.91 -1.39 -6.27
N ARG A 179 20.54 -1.93 -5.20
CA ARG A 179 22.00 -1.83 -4.95
C ARG A 179 22.55 -0.41 -4.79
N GLY A 180 21.70 0.52 -4.34
CA GLY A 180 22.08 1.91 -4.06
C GLY A 180 21.93 2.85 -5.25
N GLU A 181 22.31 4.10 -5.03
CA GLU A 181 22.23 5.15 -6.05
C GLU A 181 23.43 5.10 -6.98
N SER A 182 23.17 4.96 -8.27
CA SER A 182 24.21 4.85 -9.31
C SER A 182 24.38 6.13 -10.13
N SER A 183 23.55 7.16 -9.90
CA SER A 183 23.61 8.44 -10.63
C SER A 183 23.12 9.59 -9.75
N ILE A 184 23.80 10.71 -9.80
CA ILE A 184 23.44 11.96 -9.11
C ILE A 184 22.44 12.78 -9.95
N SER A 185 22.45 12.63 -11.25
CA SER A 185 21.71 13.51 -12.18
C SER A 185 20.50 12.86 -12.85
N THR A 186 20.32 11.54 -12.73
CA THR A 186 19.20 10.80 -13.36
C THR A 186 18.45 9.98 -12.32
N SER A 187 17.16 9.72 -12.57
CA SER A 187 16.35 8.83 -11.74
C SER A 187 17.02 7.47 -11.56
N ASN A 188 17.14 7.00 -10.32
CA ASN A 188 17.66 5.69 -9.96
C ASN A 188 16.57 4.60 -9.91
N THR A 189 15.34 4.93 -10.34
CA THR A 189 14.20 4.01 -10.28
C THR A 189 14.39 2.83 -11.24
N PRO A 190 14.30 1.58 -10.77
CA PRO A 190 14.36 0.40 -11.62
C PRO A 190 13.15 0.34 -12.56
N LEU A 191 13.27 -0.45 -13.63
CA LEU A 191 12.15 -0.76 -14.51
C LEU A 191 11.14 -1.65 -13.77
N ILE A 192 9.89 -1.22 -13.69
CA ILE A 192 8.81 -1.98 -13.04
C ILE A 192 7.87 -2.51 -14.10
N MET A 193 7.66 -3.81 -14.12
CA MET A 193 6.76 -4.47 -15.06
C MET A 193 5.75 -5.35 -14.33
N VAL A 194 4.50 -5.28 -14.77
CA VAL A 194 3.40 -6.14 -14.30
C VAL A 194 2.88 -6.95 -15.46
N ASP A 195 3.02 -8.27 -15.39
CA ASP A 195 2.65 -9.21 -16.45
C ASP A 195 3.20 -8.78 -17.82
N GLY A 196 4.46 -8.30 -17.88
CA GLY A 196 5.13 -7.86 -19.10
C GLY A 196 4.87 -6.41 -19.51
N VAL A 197 4.01 -5.66 -18.84
CA VAL A 197 3.71 -4.26 -19.17
C VAL A 197 4.36 -3.30 -18.17
N VAL A 198 5.07 -2.29 -18.67
CA VAL A 198 5.71 -1.24 -17.84
C VAL A 198 4.64 -0.45 -17.09
N THR A 199 4.76 -0.40 -15.76
CA THR A 199 3.72 0.13 -14.85
C THR A 199 4.35 0.76 -13.60
N GLU A 200 3.56 1.45 -12.78
CA GLU A 200 3.96 2.02 -11.49
C GLU A 200 3.43 1.13 -10.33
N LEU A 201 4.20 0.97 -9.25
CA LEU A 201 3.83 0.10 -8.10
C LEU A 201 2.52 0.52 -7.43
N ASN A 202 2.25 1.82 -7.37
CA ASN A 202 1.04 2.36 -6.74
C ASN A 202 -0.26 2.02 -7.48
N MET A 203 -0.19 1.55 -8.73
CA MET A 203 -1.34 1.11 -9.53
C MET A 203 -1.67 -0.37 -9.34
N VAL A 204 -0.82 -1.10 -8.65
CA VAL A 204 -0.97 -2.54 -8.46
C VAL A 204 -1.72 -2.81 -7.17
N ASN A 205 -2.76 -3.65 -7.26
CA ASN A 205 -3.43 -4.16 -6.08
C ASN A 205 -2.54 -5.24 -5.41
N PRO A 206 -2.09 -5.05 -4.16
CA PRO A 206 -1.27 -6.05 -3.47
C PRO A 206 -1.91 -7.44 -3.42
N ASN A 207 -3.24 -7.51 -3.32
CA ASN A 207 -3.98 -8.75 -3.24
C ASN A 207 -3.99 -9.55 -4.58
N ASP A 208 -3.67 -8.90 -5.71
CA ASP A 208 -3.59 -9.54 -7.02
C ASP A 208 -2.23 -10.17 -7.29
N ILE A 209 -1.19 -9.88 -6.47
CA ILE A 209 0.16 -10.34 -6.72
C ILE A 209 0.29 -11.83 -6.38
N GLU A 210 0.90 -12.60 -7.28
CA GLU A 210 1.33 -13.98 -7.07
C GLU A 210 2.79 -14.03 -6.62
N SER A 211 3.67 -13.27 -7.32
CA SER A 211 5.10 -13.20 -6.98
C SER A 211 5.73 -11.92 -7.50
N VAL A 212 6.84 -11.53 -6.89
CA VAL A 212 7.70 -10.44 -7.37
C VAL A 212 9.11 -10.99 -7.54
N SER A 213 9.68 -10.77 -8.73
CA SER A 213 11.06 -11.12 -9.05
C SER A 213 11.89 -9.86 -9.24
N ILE A 214 13.03 -9.77 -8.59
CA ILE A 214 13.94 -8.62 -8.63
C ILE A 214 15.20 -9.03 -9.37
N LEU A 215 15.37 -8.52 -10.61
CA LEU A 215 16.58 -8.74 -11.41
C LEU A 215 17.61 -7.68 -11.04
N LYS A 216 18.67 -8.12 -10.34
CA LYS A 216 19.66 -7.24 -9.73
C LYS A 216 20.87 -6.97 -10.61
N ASP A 217 21.11 -7.85 -11.59
CA ASP A 217 22.30 -7.84 -12.44
C ASP A 217 21.97 -7.46 -13.88
N ALA A 218 22.94 -6.84 -14.54
CA ALA A 218 22.86 -6.53 -15.96
C ALA A 218 22.66 -7.79 -16.84
N SER A 219 23.22 -8.95 -16.44
CA SER A 219 23.03 -10.22 -17.18
C SER A 219 21.57 -10.67 -17.16
N ALA A 220 20.90 -10.64 -15.99
CA ALA A 220 19.49 -11.00 -15.87
C ALA A 220 18.56 -9.96 -16.51
N ALA A 221 18.96 -8.68 -16.53
CA ALA A 221 18.17 -7.56 -17.04
C ALA A 221 18.45 -7.22 -18.51
N SER A 222 19.46 -7.84 -19.14
CA SER A 222 19.98 -7.49 -20.48
C SER A 222 18.94 -7.48 -21.58
N ILE A 223 17.96 -8.37 -21.52
CA ILE A 223 16.89 -8.44 -22.53
C ILE A 223 15.93 -7.23 -22.55
N TYR A 224 15.94 -6.42 -21.48
CA TYR A 224 15.16 -5.17 -21.41
C TYR A 224 15.96 -3.95 -21.85
N GLY A 225 17.21 -4.14 -22.30
CA GLY A 225 18.08 -3.10 -22.85
C GLY A 225 18.45 -2.01 -21.82
N ALA A 226 18.77 -0.82 -22.35
CA ALA A 226 19.25 0.31 -21.52
C ALA A 226 18.26 0.77 -20.43
N THR A 227 16.96 0.57 -20.63
CA THR A 227 15.93 0.95 -19.64
C THR A 227 16.01 0.14 -18.35
N ALA A 228 16.67 -1.03 -18.38
CA ALA A 228 16.86 -1.92 -17.25
C ALA A 228 18.22 -1.75 -16.54
N SER A 229 19.00 -0.74 -16.91
CA SER A 229 20.35 -0.50 -16.33
C SER A 229 20.35 -0.30 -14.80
N LYS A 230 19.20 0.05 -14.21
CA LYS A 230 18.99 0.24 -12.76
C LYS A 230 18.35 -0.98 -12.08
N GLY A 231 18.28 -2.13 -12.79
CA GLY A 231 17.56 -3.32 -12.37
C GLY A 231 16.11 -3.35 -12.84
N VAL A 232 15.47 -4.51 -12.64
CA VAL A 232 14.08 -4.74 -13.04
C VAL A 232 13.29 -5.37 -11.92
N ILE A 233 12.08 -4.91 -11.68
CA ILE A 233 11.10 -5.53 -10.79
C ILE A 233 9.98 -6.09 -11.65
N LEU A 234 9.88 -7.42 -11.67
CA LEU A 234 8.86 -8.16 -12.39
C LEU A 234 7.78 -8.60 -11.41
N ILE A 235 6.57 -8.13 -11.60
CA ILE A 235 5.40 -8.50 -10.82
C ILE A 235 4.55 -9.44 -11.66
N THR A 236 4.35 -10.65 -11.15
CA THR A 236 3.40 -11.61 -11.72
C THR A 236 2.13 -11.57 -10.92
N THR A 237 0.99 -11.40 -11.59
CA THR A 237 -0.31 -11.38 -10.92
C THR A 237 -0.99 -12.74 -11.00
N LYS A 238 -1.90 -13.00 -10.04
CA LYS A 238 -2.67 -14.23 -9.94
C LYS A 238 -3.40 -14.56 -11.24
N THR A 239 -3.48 -15.85 -11.53
CA THR A 239 -4.21 -16.40 -12.69
C THR A 239 -5.34 -17.31 -12.23
N GLY A 240 -6.13 -17.79 -13.15
CA GLY A 240 -7.13 -18.82 -12.90
C GLY A 240 -6.49 -20.14 -12.42
N SER A 241 -7.29 -21.01 -11.83
CA SER A 241 -6.85 -22.29 -11.30
C SER A 241 -7.48 -23.46 -12.05
N ASP A 242 -6.79 -24.60 -12.09
CA ASP A 242 -7.31 -25.87 -12.66
C ASP A 242 -8.27 -26.58 -11.67
N ALA A 243 -9.23 -25.88 -11.10
CA ALA A 243 -10.11 -26.38 -10.05
C ALA A 243 -11.28 -27.23 -10.59
N ALA A 244 -11.09 -27.98 -11.67
CA ALA A 244 -12.10 -28.84 -12.29
C ALA A 244 -13.47 -28.13 -12.50
N GLY A 245 -13.44 -26.88 -12.95
CA GLY A 245 -14.62 -26.05 -13.21
C GLY A 245 -15.19 -25.35 -11.97
N LYS A 246 -14.67 -25.55 -10.76
CA LYS A 246 -15.13 -24.86 -9.54
C LYS A 246 -14.53 -23.47 -9.44
N ALA A 247 -15.38 -22.47 -9.20
CA ALA A 247 -14.93 -21.11 -8.90
C ALA A 247 -14.55 -20.99 -7.43
N SER A 248 -13.42 -20.32 -7.16
CA SER A 248 -13.02 -19.91 -5.81
C SER A 248 -13.27 -18.42 -5.66
N ILE A 249 -14.05 -18.02 -4.68
CA ILE A 249 -14.37 -16.64 -4.33
C ILE A 249 -13.59 -16.30 -3.06
N SER A 250 -12.89 -15.16 -3.07
CA SER A 250 -12.17 -14.65 -1.91
C SER A 250 -12.59 -13.20 -1.66
N PHE A 251 -13.00 -12.91 -0.44
CA PHE A 251 -13.28 -11.57 0.04
C PHE A 251 -12.34 -11.22 1.19
N ASN A 252 -11.75 -10.05 1.13
CA ASN A 252 -10.89 -9.51 2.19
C ASN A 252 -11.36 -8.09 2.52
N GLY A 253 -11.77 -7.85 3.76
CA GLY A 253 -12.09 -6.54 4.29
C GLY A 253 -11.10 -6.15 5.38
N ARG A 254 -10.56 -4.93 5.32
CA ARG A 254 -9.59 -4.43 6.29
C ARG A 254 -9.99 -3.03 6.74
N PHE A 255 -9.95 -2.83 8.06
CA PHE A 255 -10.09 -1.55 8.72
C PHE A 255 -8.87 -1.32 9.60
N GLY A 256 -8.39 -0.10 9.63
CA GLY A 256 -7.22 0.23 10.42
C GLY A 256 -7.14 1.71 10.74
N TRP A 257 -6.23 2.05 11.64
CA TRP A 257 -5.89 3.42 11.98
C TRP A 257 -4.38 3.57 11.92
N SER A 258 -3.93 4.56 11.17
CA SER A 258 -2.51 4.95 11.14
C SER A 258 -2.27 6.03 12.17
N GLN A 259 -1.12 5.98 12.84
CA GLN A 259 -0.65 7.02 13.76
C GLN A 259 0.63 7.65 13.22
N ASN A 260 0.86 8.90 13.58
CA ASN A 260 2.15 9.54 13.33
C ASN A 260 3.22 8.89 14.21
N THR A 261 4.36 8.58 13.61
CA THR A 261 5.54 8.03 14.31
C THR A 261 6.55 9.10 14.70
N THR A 262 6.35 10.34 14.24
CA THR A 262 7.15 11.49 14.60
C THR A 262 6.83 11.93 16.03
N SER A 263 7.83 12.52 16.72
CA SER A 263 7.61 13.15 18.01
C SER A 263 6.54 14.24 17.89
N THR A 264 5.69 14.35 18.90
CA THR A 264 4.75 15.47 19.10
C THR A 264 5.26 16.46 20.12
N ASP A 265 6.55 16.38 20.46
CA ASP A 265 7.22 17.20 21.44
C ASP A 265 7.61 18.56 20.83
N TYR A 266 6.60 19.30 20.41
CA TYR A 266 6.74 20.64 19.87
C TYR A 266 6.68 21.68 21.00
N MET A 267 7.39 22.79 20.80
CA MET A 267 7.29 23.91 21.70
C MET A 267 5.92 24.58 21.56
N THR A 268 5.09 24.43 22.58
CA THR A 268 3.73 25.00 22.64
C THR A 268 3.62 26.19 23.59
N THR A 269 4.72 26.60 24.19
CA THR A 269 4.82 27.72 25.13
C THR A 269 5.22 28.97 24.36
N GLY A 270 4.33 29.96 24.30
CA GLY A 270 4.56 31.21 23.57
C GLY A 270 5.77 31.98 24.06
N TYR A 271 5.94 32.11 25.39
CA TYR A 271 7.10 32.78 25.98
C TYR A 271 8.43 32.12 25.59
N ASP A 272 8.52 30.80 25.75
CA ASP A 272 9.78 30.09 25.50
C ASP A 272 10.15 30.13 24.01
N GLN A 273 9.16 30.01 23.12
CA GLN A 273 9.38 30.07 21.68
C GLN A 273 9.81 31.48 21.24
N VAL A 274 9.11 32.53 21.67
CA VAL A 274 9.45 33.94 21.35
C VAL A 274 10.85 34.24 21.85
N SER A 275 11.15 33.91 23.10
CA SER A 275 12.47 34.15 23.70
C SER A 275 13.60 33.44 22.92
N LEU A 276 13.36 32.20 22.48
CA LEU A 276 14.35 31.44 21.70
C LEU A 276 14.56 32.03 20.31
N VAL A 277 13.46 32.36 19.61
CA VAL A 277 13.53 32.92 18.25
C VAL A 277 14.17 34.29 18.25
N ASP A 278 13.80 35.17 19.18
CA ASP A 278 14.40 36.51 19.30
C ASP A 278 15.89 36.43 19.64
N LYS A 279 16.28 35.57 20.56
CA LYS A 279 17.70 35.35 20.90
C LYS A 279 18.49 34.81 19.69
N ALA A 280 17.94 33.86 18.94
CA ALA A 280 18.59 33.33 17.77
C ALA A 280 18.72 34.36 16.65
N TYR A 281 17.68 35.14 16.40
CA TYR A 281 17.66 36.17 15.37
C TYR A 281 18.60 37.35 15.75
N TYR A 282 18.58 37.78 17.01
CA TYR A 282 19.43 38.84 17.51
C TYR A 282 20.92 38.50 17.38
N SER A 283 21.30 37.24 17.58
CA SER A 283 22.70 36.83 17.42
C SER A 283 23.24 37.01 15.99
N GLN A 284 22.38 37.03 15.00
CA GLN A 284 22.74 37.19 13.60
C GLN A 284 22.53 38.62 13.07
N TYR A 285 21.46 39.29 13.52
CA TYR A 285 20.99 40.54 12.91
C TYR A 285 21.04 41.75 13.88
N ALA A 286 21.41 41.54 15.15
CA ALA A 286 21.43 42.56 16.21
C ALA A 286 20.06 43.26 16.43
N THR A 287 18.98 42.58 16.12
CA THR A 287 17.60 43.02 16.36
C THR A 287 16.74 41.80 16.65
N ASN A 288 15.64 41.96 17.38
CA ASN A 288 14.69 40.89 17.64
C ASN A 288 13.89 40.54 16.39
N PHE A 289 13.51 39.27 16.27
CA PHE A 289 12.59 38.81 15.23
C PHE A 289 11.16 39.30 15.49
N THR A 290 10.72 39.21 16.75
CA THR A 290 9.42 39.71 17.18
C THR A 290 9.55 41.16 17.69
N ASN A 291 8.45 41.88 17.83
CA ASN A 291 8.36 43.22 18.37
C ASN A 291 7.53 43.25 19.66
N TYR A 292 7.63 42.22 20.49
CA TYR A 292 7.10 42.21 21.83
C TYR A 292 7.93 43.16 22.70
N THR A 293 7.23 44.05 23.46
CA THR A 293 7.88 44.90 24.46
C THR A 293 8.26 44.10 25.71
N GLU A 294 9.01 44.71 26.66
CA GLU A 294 9.34 44.03 27.91
C GLU A 294 8.09 43.69 28.72
N GLU A 295 7.09 44.60 28.74
CA GLU A 295 5.80 44.37 29.39
C GLU A 295 5.05 43.22 28.74
N GLU A 296 5.05 43.16 27.42
CA GLU A 296 4.41 42.09 26.67
C GLU A 296 5.10 40.73 26.85
N MET A 297 6.43 40.74 26.97
CA MET A 297 7.21 39.56 27.35
C MET A 297 6.88 39.08 28.78
N GLN A 298 6.63 40.00 29.69
CA GLN A 298 6.15 39.65 31.03
C GLN A 298 4.74 39.05 30.99
N MET A 299 3.84 39.59 30.15
CA MET A 299 2.52 39.00 29.94
C MET A 299 2.57 37.58 29.35
N LEU A 300 3.49 37.30 28.43
CA LEU A 300 3.76 35.97 27.93
C LEU A 300 4.29 35.05 29.04
N TYR A 301 5.21 35.54 29.86
CA TYR A 301 5.80 34.78 30.99
C TYR A 301 4.75 34.38 32.03
N GLU A 302 3.82 35.27 32.37
CA GLU A 302 2.75 35.01 33.31
C GLU A 302 1.80 33.90 32.82
N ARG A 303 1.63 33.77 31.49
CA ARG A 303 0.80 32.75 30.82
C ARG A 303 1.55 31.44 30.52
N ARG A 304 2.85 31.39 30.78
CA ARG A 304 3.75 30.31 30.38
C ARG A 304 3.24 28.89 30.75
N ASN A 305 2.51 28.77 31.87
CA ASN A 305 1.99 27.50 32.36
C ASN A 305 0.50 27.27 31.99
N ASP A 306 -0.13 28.21 31.31
CA ASP A 306 -1.53 28.11 30.92
C ASP A 306 -1.67 27.22 29.68
N LYS A 307 -2.08 25.96 29.88
CA LYS A 307 -2.32 25.01 28.77
C LYS A 307 -3.59 25.30 27.99
N THR A 308 -4.48 26.07 28.59
CA THR A 308 -5.75 26.57 28.01
C THR A 308 -5.89 28.03 28.39
N GLU A 309 -6.69 28.77 27.63
CA GLU A 309 -6.95 30.18 27.92
C GLU A 309 -7.58 30.36 29.31
N HIS A 310 -7.03 31.27 30.09
CA HIS A 310 -7.53 31.59 31.44
C HIS A 310 -8.38 32.86 31.36
N PRO A 311 -9.59 32.90 32.02
CA PRO A 311 -10.46 34.05 31.95
C PRO A 311 -9.80 35.37 32.37
N ASP A 312 -8.97 35.36 33.42
CA ASP A 312 -8.29 36.56 33.92
C ASP A 312 -7.03 36.93 33.13
N ARG A 313 -6.57 36.04 32.28
CA ARG A 313 -5.37 36.19 31.43
C ARG A 313 -5.65 35.70 30.02
N PRO A 314 -6.50 36.36 29.25
CA PRO A 314 -6.88 35.92 27.92
C PRO A 314 -5.66 35.88 27.00
N TRP A 315 -5.66 34.93 26.05
CA TRP A 315 -4.60 34.80 25.06
C TRP A 315 -4.65 35.89 24.00
N ILE A 316 -5.84 36.51 23.80
CA ILE A 316 -6.04 37.59 22.88
C ILE A 316 -6.48 38.81 23.69
N VAL A 317 -5.71 39.88 23.57
CA VAL A 317 -6.00 41.14 24.27
C VAL A 317 -6.33 42.21 23.24
N LEU A 318 -7.51 42.86 23.41
CA LEU A 318 -7.94 43.97 22.59
C LEU A 318 -7.21 45.23 23.04
N GLN A 319 -6.59 45.96 22.12
CA GLN A 319 -5.94 47.22 22.35
C GLN A 319 -6.92 48.39 22.17
N ASP A 320 -6.58 49.58 22.66
CA ASP A 320 -7.39 50.79 22.54
C ASP A 320 -7.66 51.21 21.10
N ASP A 321 -6.76 50.86 20.17
CA ASP A 321 -6.92 51.11 18.74
C ASP A 321 -7.79 50.08 18.04
N GLY A 322 -8.30 49.07 18.79
CA GLY A 322 -9.11 47.96 18.31
C GLY A 322 -8.30 46.80 17.72
N SER A 323 -6.97 46.87 17.72
CA SER A 323 -6.14 45.75 17.27
C SER A 323 -6.06 44.65 18.32
N TYR A 324 -5.74 43.42 17.88
CA TYR A 324 -5.49 42.29 18.76
C TYR A 324 -3.99 42.11 19.00
N ARG A 325 -3.66 41.83 20.27
CA ARG A 325 -2.35 41.34 20.69
C ARG A 325 -2.47 39.89 21.18
N TYR A 326 -1.47 39.08 20.94
CA TYR A 326 -1.52 37.64 21.13
C TYR A 326 -0.49 37.16 22.13
N TYR A 327 -0.95 36.44 23.16
CA TYR A 327 -0.12 35.93 24.27
C TYR A 327 -0.44 34.47 24.57
N ALA A 328 -0.66 33.66 23.53
CA ALA A 328 -1.12 32.29 23.64
C ALA A 328 0.01 31.27 23.98
N ASN A 329 -0.42 30.10 24.40
CA ASN A 329 0.32 28.85 24.38
C ASN A 329 -0.42 27.86 23.46
N PHE A 330 -0.47 28.18 22.18
CA PHE A 330 -1.32 27.49 21.23
C PHE A 330 -0.61 26.29 20.62
N ASP A 331 -1.23 25.12 20.75
CA ASP A 331 -0.74 23.86 20.19
C ASP A 331 -1.19 23.71 18.73
N TRP A 332 -0.45 24.34 17.83
CA TRP A 332 -0.70 24.30 16.40
C TRP A 332 -0.66 22.87 15.84
N TYR A 333 0.22 22.02 16.35
CA TYR A 333 0.34 20.66 15.84
C TYR A 333 -0.95 19.86 16.07
N ASN A 334 -1.43 19.81 17.31
CA ASN A 334 -2.68 19.11 17.63
C ASN A 334 -3.92 19.82 17.06
N TYR A 335 -3.86 21.11 16.79
CA TYR A 335 -4.93 21.85 16.13
C TYR A 335 -5.04 21.48 14.64
N LEU A 336 -3.94 21.42 13.91
CA LEU A 336 -3.90 21.17 12.47
C LEU A 336 -3.90 19.69 12.12
N PHE A 337 -3.27 18.83 12.93
CA PHE A 337 -3.02 17.44 12.60
C PHE A 337 -3.74 16.46 13.50
N ARG A 338 -4.26 15.42 12.89
CA ARG A 338 -4.90 14.29 13.58
C ARG A 338 -3.84 13.36 14.18
N LYS A 339 -4.14 12.83 15.38
CA LYS A 339 -3.32 11.76 15.98
C LYS A 339 -3.50 10.43 15.25
N THR A 340 -4.73 10.14 14.82
CA THR A 340 -5.08 8.89 14.15
C THR A 340 -5.85 9.16 12.86
N ARG A 341 -5.58 8.34 11.84
CA ARG A 341 -6.17 8.43 10.51
C ARG A 341 -6.83 7.11 10.15
N PRO A 342 -8.13 7.08 9.90
CA PRO A 342 -8.81 5.85 9.52
C PRO A 342 -8.45 5.45 8.08
N GLN A 343 -8.37 4.14 7.86
CA GLN A 343 -8.23 3.53 6.55
C GLN A 343 -9.15 2.32 6.42
N GLN A 344 -9.65 2.09 5.21
CA GLN A 344 -10.50 0.94 4.93
C GLN A 344 -10.21 0.41 3.54
N GLU A 345 -10.22 -0.92 3.41
CA GLU A 345 -10.03 -1.62 2.15
C GLU A 345 -11.00 -2.78 2.03
N TYR A 346 -11.54 -2.93 0.84
CA TYR A 346 -12.36 -4.08 0.46
C TYR A 346 -11.81 -4.65 -0.84
N ASN A 347 -11.55 -5.94 -0.84
CA ASN A 347 -11.08 -6.66 -2.02
C ASN A 347 -11.91 -7.92 -2.22
N LEU A 348 -12.44 -8.08 -3.42
CA LEU A 348 -13.16 -9.27 -3.87
C LEU A 348 -12.43 -9.86 -5.07
N SER A 349 -12.21 -11.17 -5.05
CA SER A 349 -11.68 -11.85 -6.24
C SER A 349 -12.38 -13.17 -6.49
N VAL A 350 -12.47 -13.53 -7.77
CA VAL A 350 -13.03 -14.78 -8.26
C VAL A 350 -12.02 -15.39 -9.22
N ARG A 351 -11.67 -16.65 -9.02
CA ARG A 351 -10.80 -17.41 -9.92
C ARG A 351 -11.34 -18.81 -10.15
N GLY A 352 -11.12 -19.33 -11.33
CA GLY A 352 -11.55 -20.67 -11.68
C GLY A 352 -11.05 -21.06 -13.06
N GLY A 353 -11.49 -22.19 -13.52
CA GLY A 353 -11.18 -22.69 -14.86
C GLY A 353 -11.09 -24.19 -14.95
N ASN A 354 -10.66 -24.61 -16.11
CA ASN A 354 -10.34 -25.99 -16.47
C ASN A 354 -9.11 -25.99 -17.39
N ASP A 355 -8.77 -27.15 -17.96
CA ASP A 355 -7.59 -27.29 -18.85
C ASP A 355 -7.66 -26.40 -20.10
N LYS A 356 -8.83 -25.93 -20.53
CA LYS A 356 -9.01 -25.10 -21.73
C LYS A 356 -9.12 -23.62 -21.45
N VAL A 357 -9.79 -23.26 -20.33
CA VAL A 357 -10.07 -21.86 -19.99
C VAL A 357 -9.78 -21.63 -18.52
N LYS A 358 -8.97 -20.63 -18.21
CA LYS A 358 -8.69 -20.17 -16.86
C LYS A 358 -9.02 -18.69 -16.77
N TYR A 359 -9.64 -18.27 -15.66
CA TYR A 359 -10.00 -16.88 -15.45
C TYR A 359 -9.70 -16.41 -14.01
N TYR A 360 -9.34 -15.16 -13.90
CA TYR A 360 -9.18 -14.41 -12.65
C TYR A 360 -9.82 -13.04 -12.81
N VAL A 361 -10.68 -12.66 -11.87
CA VAL A 361 -11.30 -11.32 -11.82
C VAL A 361 -11.19 -10.80 -10.40
N SER A 362 -10.76 -9.56 -10.22
CA SER A 362 -10.73 -8.90 -8.92
C SER A 362 -11.27 -7.48 -8.99
N GLY A 363 -11.76 -7.00 -7.85
CA GLY A 363 -12.14 -5.62 -7.62
C GLY A 363 -11.68 -5.17 -6.24
N ARG A 364 -11.09 -3.98 -6.14
CA ARG A 364 -10.63 -3.38 -4.89
C ARG A 364 -11.10 -1.95 -4.78
N TYR A 365 -11.55 -1.59 -3.59
CA TYR A 365 -11.72 -0.22 -3.13
C TYR A 365 -10.83 -0.02 -1.90
N ASN A 366 -10.08 1.09 -1.87
CA ASN A 366 -9.32 1.50 -0.71
C ASN A 366 -9.54 3.00 -0.48
N ARG A 367 -9.77 3.38 0.76
CA ARG A 367 -9.88 4.76 1.22
C ARG A 367 -8.98 4.99 2.41
N GLU A 368 -8.23 6.07 2.34
CA GLU A 368 -7.38 6.57 3.42
C GLU A 368 -7.71 8.03 3.68
N GLU A 369 -7.88 8.39 4.94
CA GLU A 369 -7.95 9.78 5.34
C GLU A 369 -6.56 10.28 5.73
N GLY A 370 -6.29 11.55 5.42
CA GLY A 370 -5.00 12.17 5.68
C GLY A 370 -4.90 12.82 7.05
N ILE A 371 -3.85 13.64 7.18
CA ILE A 371 -3.39 14.12 8.50
C ILE A 371 -4.11 15.38 8.99
N PHE A 372 -4.83 16.12 8.14
CA PHE A 372 -5.42 17.39 8.55
C PHE A 372 -6.71 17.22 9.37
N ASN A 373 -6.83 17.97 10.46
CA ASN A 373 -8.09 18.11 11.22
C ASN A 373 -9.14 18.92 10.46
N ILE A 374 -8.69 19.99 9.82
CA ILE A 374 -9.56 20.91 9.10
C ILE A 374 -9.60 20.45 7.65
N ASN A 375 -10.80 20.07 7.15
CA ASN A 375 -10.97 19.46 5.84
C ASN A 375 -9.95 18.33 5.57
N PRO A 376 -10.11 17.20 6.21
CA PRO A 376 -9.20 16.08 6.03
C PRO A 376 -8.98 15.78 4.55
N ASP A 377 -7.72 15.64 4.19
CA ASP A 377 -7.38 15.11 2.89
C ASP A 377 -7.83 13.66 2.80
N THR A 378 -8.25 13.23 1.61
CA THR A 378 -8.74 11.88 1.36
C THR A 378 -8.11 11.30 0.12
N TYR A 379 -7.75 10.04 0.19
CA TYR A 379 -7.23 9.28 -0.94
C TYR A 379 -8.08 8.05 -1.18
N ASP A 380 -8.86 8.10 -2.26
CA ASP A 380 -9.70 7.00 -2.71
C ASP A 380 -9.06 6.31 -3.90
N THR A 381 -8.97 4.98 -3.89
CA THR A 381 -8.50 4.19 -5.03
C THR A 381 -9.47 3.06 -5.37
N TYR A 382 -9.66 2.84 -6.65
CA TYR A 382 -10.44 1.76 -7.23
C TYR A 382 -9.56 1.00 -8.21
N SER A 383 -9.55 -0.30 -8.14
CA SER A 383 -8.89 -1.13 -9.15
C SER A 383 -9.73 -2.34 -9.50
N THR A 384 -9.69 -2.73 -10.77
CA THR A 384 -10.31 -3.94 -11.28
C THR A 384 -9.33 -4.62 -12.22
N ARG A 385 -9.17 -5.93 -12.06
CA ARG A 385 -8.36 -6.77 -12.93
C ARG A 385 -9.18 -7.90 -13.48
N ALA A 386 -8.99 -8.21 -14.76
CA ALA A 386 -9.53 -9.39 -15.40
C ALA A 386 -8.43 -10.07 -16.21
N LYS A 387 -8.18 -11.34 -15.96
CA LYS A 387 -7.29 -12.21 -16.75
C LYS A 387 -8.05 -13.40 -17.28
N LEU A 388 -7.76 -13.74 -18.51
CA LEU A 388 -8.34 -14.89 -19.19
C LEU A 388 -7.24 -15.59 -20.00
N ASP A 389 -7.06 -16.88 -19.76
CA ASP A 389 -6.15 -17.75 -20.52
C ASP A 389 -6.97 -18.82 -21.21
N VAL A 390 -6.81 -18.96 -22.53
CA VAL A 390 -7.61 -19.90 -23.37
C VAL A 390 -6.68 -20.72 -24.25
N LYS A 391 -6.81 -22.04 -24.19
CA LYS A 391 -6.25 -22.97 -25.18
C LYS A 391 -7.24 -23.13 -26.33
N ILE A 392 -7.10 -22.30 -27.38
CA ILE A 392 -8.01 -22.29 -28.54
C ILE A 392 -7.84 -23.59 -29.35
N LYS A 393 -6.59 -23.96 -29.55
CA LYS A 393 -6.15 -25.21 -30.21
C LYS A 393 -4.95 -25.77 -29.45
N PRO A 394 -4.58 -27.05 -29.64
CA PRO A 394 -3.35 -27.58 -29.03
C PRO A 394 -2.10 -26.77 -29.33
N TRP A 395 -2.04 -26.12 -30.49
CA TRP A 395 -0.93 -25.30 -30.97
C TRP A 395 -1.15 -23.78 -30.82
N LEU A 396 -2.33 -23.33 -30.29
CA LEU A 396 -2.67 -21.91 -30.19
C LEU A 396 -3.25 -21.59 -28.81
N ARG A 397 -2.53 -20.80 -28.04
CA ARG A 397 -2.96 -20.24 -26.74
C ARG A 397 -3.18 -18.73 -26.89
N TYR A 398 -4.20 -18.24 -26.23
CA TYR A 398 -4.52 -16.81 -26.12
C TYR A 398 -4.63 -16.42 -24.66
N SER A 399 -3.99 -15.33 -24.28
CA SER A 399 -4.12 -14.75 -22.96
C SER A 399 -4.46 -13.27 -23.07
N THR A 400 -5.37 -12.79 -22.23
CA THR A 400 -5.63 -11.36 -22.08
C THR A 400 -5.58 -10.96 -20.61
N ASN A 401 -5.04 -9.75 -20.36
CA ASN A 401 -4.94 -9.14 -19.04
C ASN A 401 -5.42 -7.68 -19.14
N MET A 402 -6.51 -7.39 -18.46
CA MET A 402 -7.09 -6.05 -18.39
C MET A 402 -6.94 -5.54 -16.97
N ASN A 403 -6.42 -4.32 -16.82
CA ASN A 403 -6.33 -3.65 -15.54
C ASN A 403 -6.88 -2.23 -15.66
N PHE A 404 -7.82 -1.91 -14.80
CA PHE A 404 -8.31 -0.56 -14.58
C PHE A 404 -7.89 -0.10 -13.19
N PHE A 405 -7.36 1.12 -13.11
CA PHE A 405 -7.05 1.78 -11.85
C PHE A 405 -7.53 3.23 -11.89
N SER A 406 -8.13 3.67 -10.81
CA SER A 406 -8.52 5.08 -10.62
C SER A 406 -8.15 5.52 -9.22
N SER A 407 -7.61 6.72 -9.09
CA SER A 407 -7.38 7.34 -7.80
C SER A 407 -7.89 8.78 -7.77
N SER A 408 -8.33 9.22 -6.61
CA SER A 408 -8.75 10.59 -6.33
C SER A 408 -8.13 11.03 -5.01
N TYR A 409 -7.21 11.97 -5.06
CA TYR A 409 -6.64 12.64 -3.89
C TYR A 409 -7.22 14.04 -3.78
N LYS A 410 -7.96 14.30 -2.70
CA LYS A 410 -8.57 15.60 -2.41
C LYS A 410 -7.91 16.19 -1.18
N TYR A 411 -7.58 17.47 -1.22
CA TYR A 411 -6.90 18.15 -0.10
C TYR A 411 -7.20 19.64 -0.09
N SER A 412 -6.90 20.28 1.04
CA SER A 412 -7.01 21.73 1.26
C SER A 412 -5.62 22.36 1.35
N GLY A 413 -5.56 23.68 1.31
CA GLY A 413 -4.33 24.43 1.51
C GLY A 413 -3.82 25.10 0.24
N LEU A 414 -2.52 25.18 0.06
CA LEU A 414 -1.89 25.76 -1.12
C LEU A 414 -1.98 24.82 -2.33
N SER A 415 -1.50 25.29 -3.48
CA SER A 415 -1.60 24.59 -4.77
C SER A 415 -1.00 23.18 -4.78
N THR A 416 -0.13 22.85 -3.84
CA THR A 416 0.39 21.50 -3.60
C THR A 416 0.36 21.16 -2.12
N ILE A 417 0.15 19.89 -1.79
CA ILE A 417 0.16 19.41 -0.41
C ILE A 417 1.55 19.56 0.23
N ASP A 418 2.61 19.38 -0.54
CA ASP A 418 3.99 19.49 -0.05
C ASP A 418 4.30 20.92 0.35
N ASN A 419 3.90 21.92 -0.44
CA ASN A 419 4.03 23.33 -0.07
C ASN A 419 3.22 23.65 1.19
N THR A 420 2.00 23.09 1.30
CA THR A 420 1.16 23.29 2.49
C THR A 420 1.88 22.78 3.75
N LEU A 421 2.42 21.56 3.73
CA LEU A 421 3.12 20.98 4.88
C LEU A 421 4.39 21.76 5.22
N MET A 422 5.17 22.15 4.22
CA MET A 422 6.41 22.87 4.42
C MET A 422 6.19 24.27 5.03
N GLU A 423 5.13 24.96 4.62
CA GLU A 423 4.81 26.29 5.17
C GLU A 423 4.27 26.20 6.60
N VAL A 424 3.51 25.15 6.93
CA VAL A 424 3.06 24.89 8.31
C VAL A 424 4.25 24.74 9.25
N ASP A 425 5.29 24.02 8.83
CA ASP A 425 6.49 23.80 9.65
C ASP A 425 7.31 25.07 9.90
N LYS A 426 7.35 26.00 8.94
CA LYS A 426 8.22 27.18 8.99
C LYS A 426 7.65 28.38 9.73
N THR A 427 6.32 28.49 9.88
CA THR A 427 5.69 29.81 10.10
C THR A 427 4.81 29.88 11.34
N LEU A 428 4.73 28.83 12.15
CA LEU A 428 3.86 28.77 13.31
C LEU A 428 4.53 29.26 14.58
N MET A 429 3.87 30.22 15.26
CA MET A 429 4.27 30.67 16.60
C MET A 429 3.20 30.28 17.63
N ALA A 430 3.64 29.65 18.72
CA ALA A 430 2.76 29.24 19.81
C ALA A 430 2.08 30.45 20.51
N SER A 431 2.69 31.63 20.44
CA SER A 431 2.11 32.85 21.00
C SER A 431 0.86 33.34 20.24
N TRP A 432 0.57 32.77 19.06
CA TRP A 432 -0.60 33.17 18.24
C TRP A 432 -1.61 32.05 18.15
N PRO A 433 -2.87 32.30 18.54
CA PRO A 433 -3.95 31.34 18.30
C PRO A 433 -4.38 31.33 16.83
N ALA A 434 -5.17 30.34 16.45
CA ALA A 434 -5.60 30.18 15.05
C ALA A 434 -6.65 31.19 14.62
N LYS A 435 -7.50 31.66 15.55
CA LYS A 435 -8.66 32.49 15.28
C LYS A 435 -8.80 33.62 16.28
N THR A 436 -9.39 34.74 15.80
CA THR A 436 -9.87 35.83 16.64
C THR A 436 -11.09 35.39 17.45
N PRO A 437 -11.51 36.20 18.47
CA PRO A 437 -12.77 35.97 19.19
C PRO A 437 -13.99 35.87 18.28
N GLU A 438 -14.01 36.57 17.14
CA GLU A 438 -15.10 36.51 16.15
C GLU A 438 -14.96 35.31 15.20
N GLY A 439 -13.98 34.40 15.42
CA GLY A 439 -13.79 33.20 14.64
C GLY A 439 -13.08 33.37 13.29
N LYS A 440 -12.53 34.54 13.01
CA LYS A 440 -11.75 34.83 11.80
C LYS A 440 -10.34 34.30 11.94
N ALA A 441 -9.71 33.87 10.81
CA ALA A 441 -8.32 33.49 10.80
C ALA A 441 -7.42 34.67 11.18
N ILE A 442 -6.33 34.40 11.89
CA ILE A 442 -5.31 35.39 12.22
C ILE A 442 -4.19 35.31 11.20
N TYR A 443 -3.81 36.44 10.63
CA TYR A 443 -2.66 36.59 9.76
C TYR A 443 -1.75 37.66 10.37
N ALA A 444 -0.58 37.25 10.81
CA ALA A 444 0.22 38.12 11.63
C ALA A 444 1.08 39.09 10.81
N GLU A 445 0.71 40.31 10.84
CA GLU A 445 1.53 41.44 10.39
C GLU A 445 2.16 42.22 11.54
N THR A 446 1.79 41.95 12.81
CA THR A 446 2.01 42.90 13.88
C THR A 446 3.10 42.55 14.91
N HIS A 447 3.58 41.30 14.94
CA HIS A 447 4.48 40.86 16.00
C HIS A 447 5.83 40.28 15.53
N ALA A 448 6.08 40.28 14.21
CA ALA A 448 7.32 39.78 13.65
C ALA A 448 7.80 40.63 12.48
N ASN A 449 9.12 40.69 12.31
CA ASN A 449 9.74 41.38 11.19
C ASN A 449 9.49 40.73 9.82
N THR A 450 8.87 39.57 9.81
CA THR A 450 8.43 38.88 8.60
C THR A 450 6.96 38.50 8.72
N THR A 451 6.23 38.65 7.63
CA THR A 451 4.87 38.12 7.52
C THR A 451 4.92 36.60 7.68
N ILE A 452 4.09 36.07 8.57
CA ILE A 452 3.82 34.65 8.56
C ILE A 452 3.12 34.34 7.25
N ASN A 453 3.81 33.59 6.38
CA ASN A 453 3.26 33.17 5.12
C ASN A 453 2.02 32.32 5.37
N GLY A 454 0.95 32.71 4.76
CA GLY A 454 -0.42 32.41 5.03
C GLY A 454 -0.92 30.99 4.89
N THR A 455 -0.10 29.94 4.96
CA THR A 455 -0.66 28.59 4.89
C THR A 455 -1.50 28.22 6.11
N PRO A 456 -1.06 28.43 7.36
CA PRO A 456 -1.89 28.15 8.51
C PRO A 456 -3.21 28.96 8.52
N PRO A 457 -3.22 30.30 8.35
CA PRO A 457 -4.45 31.05 8.22
C PRO A 457 -5.33 30.59 7.04
N TYR A 458 -4.72 30.19 5.93
CA TYR A 458 -5.43 29.70 4.75
C TYR A 458 -6.11 28.34 5.00
N LEU A 459 -5.49 27.47 5.78
CA LEU A 459 -6.13 26.23 6.25
C LEU A 459 -7.27 26.52 7.21
N VAL A 460 -7.10 27.51 8.10
CA VAL A 460 -8.12 27.93 9.07
C VAL A 460 -9.34 28.56 8.37
N ASP A 461 -9.13 29.39 7.34
CA ASP A 461 -10.18 29.96 6.47
C ASP A 461 -10.92 28.89 5.66
N ASN A 462 -10.28 27.76 5.34
CA ASN A 462 -10.90 26.51 4.91
C ASN A 462 -11.71 26.55 3.62
N ARG A 463 -11.37 27.39 2.65
CA ARG A 463 -12.11 27.52 1.37
C ARG A 463 -11.43 26.80 0.20
N ALA A 464 -10.12 26.70 0.20
CA ALA A 464 -9.38 26.06 -0.90
C ALA A 464 -9.70 24.57 -1.02
N ARG A 465 -9.85 24.11 -2.25
CA ARG A 465 -10.16 22.72 -2.58
C ARG A 465 -9.36 22.29 -3.80
N HIS A 466 -8.55 21.28 -3.62
CA HIS A 466 -7.73 20.72 -4.68
C HIS A 466 -8.05 19.25 -4.87
N ALA A 467 -7.89 18.76 -6.08
CA ALA A 467 -8.01 17.35 -6.39
C ALA A 467 -6.99 16.93 -7.44
N ASN A 468 -6.38 15.77 -7.22
CA ASN A 468 -5.54 15.08 -8.19
C ASN A 468 -6.20 13.73 -8.50
N ASN A 469 -6.80 13.63 -9.68
CA ASN A 469 -7.48 12.44 -10.13
C ASN A 469 -6.63 11.75 -11.19
N GLN A 470 -6.45 10.43 -11.07
CA GLN A 470 -5.71 9.64 -12.05
C GLN A 470 -6.56 8.46 -12.50
N LYS A 471 -6.46 8.10 -13.77
CA LYS A 471 -7.09 6.93 -14.36
C LYS A 471 -6.08 6.20 -15.24
N TYR A 472 -6.04 4.90 -15.11
CA TYR A 472 -5.19 4.03 -15.93
C TYR A 472 -6.01 2.88 -16.47
N ILE A 473 -5.81 2.57 -17.73
CA ILE A 473 -6.35 1.40 -18.40
C ILE A 473 -5.18 0.69 -19.05
N ILE A 474 -5.00 -0.57 -18.76
CA ILE A 474 -4.00 -1.42 -19.41
C ILE A 474 -4.73 -2.62 -19.98
N ILE A 475 -4.53 -2.90 -21.26
CA ILE A 475 -5.08 -4.06 -21.95
C ILE A 475 -3.92 -4.75 -22.64
N GLY A 476 -3.58 -5.96 -22.21
CA GLY A 476 -2.59 -6.82 -22.82
C GLY A 476 -3.24 -8.01 -23.49
N ASN A 477 -2.79 -8.35 -24.69
CA ASN A 477 -3.22 -9.52 -25.44
C ASN A 477 -2.01 -10.28 -25.93
N ARG A 478 -1.97 -11.58 -25.67
CA ARG A 478 -0.84 -12.44 -26.04
C ARG A 478 -1.34 -13.67 -26.77
N PHE A 479 -0.70 -13.98 -27.86
CA PHE A 479 -0.85 -15.22 -28.60
C PHE A 479 0.46 -16.01 -28.56
N ASP A 480 0.40 -17.25 -28.08
CA ASP A 480 1.50 -18.20 -28.16
C ASP A 480 1.13 -19.28 -29.19
N ILE A 481 1.94 -19.41 -30.24
CA ILE A 481 1.73 -20.25 -31.41
C ILE A 481 2.85 -21.28 -31.46
N ASP A 482 2.53 -22.55 -31.22
CA ASP A 482 3.50 -23.64 -31.36
C ASP A 482 3.67 -23.95 -32.85
N ILE A 483 4.74 -23.42 -33.48
CA ILE A 483 5.04 -23.62 -34.91
C ILE A 483 5.44 -25.08 -35.15
N PHE A 484 6.28 -25.62 -34.29
CA PHE A 484 6.59 -27.03 -34.19
C PHE A 484 7.05 -27.31 -32.74
N LYS A 485 7.30 -28.59 -32.41
CA LYS A 485 7.52 -29.08 -31.05
C LYS A 485 8.43 -28.23 -30.18
N ASP A 486 9.48 -27.65 -30.76
CA ASP A 486 10.55 -26.95 -30.03
C ASP A 486 10.56 -25.43 -30.29
N LEU A 487 9.66 -24.89 -31.14
CA LEU A 487 9.57 -23.48 -31.50
C LEU A 487 8.22 -22.90 -31.20
N VAL A 488 8.17 -21.90 -30.34
CA VAL A 488 6.99 -21.09 -30.03
C VAL A 488 7.17 -19.68 -30.57
N LEU A 489 6.24 -19.19 -31.38
CA LEU A 489 6.13 -17.80 -31.76
C LEU A 489 5.15 -17.12 -30.80
N THR A 490 5.60 -16.05 -30.15
CA THR A 490 4.78 -15.20 -29.28
C THR A 490 4.55 -13.85 -29.93
N VAL A 491 3.29 -13.44 -29.95
CA VAL A 491 2.85 -12.08 -30.31
C VAL A 491 2.16 -11.48 -29.10
N ASP A 492 2.74 -10.43 -28.52
CA ASP A 492 2.25 -9.72 -27.34
C ASP A 492 2.01 -8.26 -27.69
N TYR A 493 0.78 -7.79 -27.57
CA TYR A 493 0.38 -6.42 -27.77
C TYR A 493 -0.28 -5.86 -26.53
N SER A 494 0.21 -4.70 -26.06
CA SER A 494 -0.41 -3.98 -24.97
C SER A 494 -0.70 -2.52 -25.31
N TYR A 495 -1.86 -2.07 -24.87
CA TYR A 495 -2.30 -0.69 -24.88
C TYR A 495 -2.40 -0.17 -23.44
N LYS A 496 -1.83 1.01 -23.19
CA LYS A 496 -1.91 1.70 -21.91
C LYS A 496 -2.41 3.13 -22.11
N TYR A 497 -3.50 3.47 -21.44
CA TYR A 497 -4.02 4.81 -21.30
C TYR A 497 -3.74 5.33 -19.89
N ARG A 498 -3.24 6.54 -19.78
CA ARG A 498 -3.08 7.28 -18.53
C ARG A 498 -3.74 8.63 -18.68
N GLY A 499 -4.75 8.92 -17.84
CA GLY A 499 -5.35 10.23 -17.69
C GLY A 499 -5.06 10.80 -16.31
N ARG A 500 -4.63 12.06 -16.22
CA ARG A 500 -4.49 12.79 -14.97
C ARG A 500 -5.18 14.14 -15.08
N LEU A 501 -6.05 14.43 -14.11
CA LEU A 501 -6.79 15.67 -13.99
C LEU A 501 -6.47 16.32 -12.65
N ASN A 502 -5.71 17.41 -12.70
CA ASN A 502 -5.45 18.24 -11.53
C ASN A 502 -6.42 19.42 -11.51
N LYS A 503 -7.22 19.49 -10.44
CA LYS A 503 -8.14 20.60 -10.17
C LYS A 503 -7.58 21.43 -9.03
N VAL A 504 -7.44 22.72 -9.26
CA VAL A 504 -6.95 23.68 -8.28
C VAL A 504 -8.00 24.77 -8.12
N ARG A 505 -8.64 24.82 -6.96
CA ARG A 505 -9.53 25.90 -6.57
C ARG A 505 -8.92 26.66 -5.40
N ASN A 506 -8.26 27.75 -5.70
CA ASN A 506 -7.78 28.70 -4.72
C ASN A 506 -8.84 29.76 -4.43
N HIS A 507 -8.71 30.39 -3.28
CA HIS A 507 -9.53 31.53 -2.87
C HIS A 507 -8.63 32.60 -2.28
N ASN A 508 -9.13 33.81 -2.20
CA ASN A 508 -8.50 34.87 -1.42
C ASN A 508 -8.44 34.48 0.05
N LEU A 509 -7.40 34.89 0.76
CA LEU A 509 -7.31 34.70 2.20
C LEU A 509 -8.11 35.79 2.91
N HIS A 510 -9.07 35.40 3.73
CA HIS A 510 -9.81 36.28 4.62
C HIS A 510 -9.28 36.11 6.04
N TYR A 511 -8.94 37.23 6.68
CA TYR A 511 -8.38 37.23 8.02
C TYR A 511 -8.78 38.51 8.78
N SER A 512 -8.53 38.53 10.07
CA SER A 512 -8.69 39.71 10.89
C SER A 512 -7.57 39.82 11.92
N ASN A 513 -7.06 41.01 12.13
CA ASN A 513 -6.16 41.38 13.23
C ASN A 513 -6.76 42.48 14.10
N LYS A 514 -8.03 42.90 13.82
CA LYS A 514 -8.68 44.00 14.49
C LYS A 514 -10.16 43.71 14.68
N GLN A 515 -10.73 44.12 15.79
CA GLN A 515 -12.13 43.91 16.11
C GLN A 515 -13.06 44.55 15.05
N GLY A 516 -14.04 43.80 14.58
CA GLY A 516 -15.01 44.24 13.60
C GLY A 516 -14.46 44.44 12.17
N GLU A 517 -13.18 44.22 11.92
CA GLU A 517 -12.57 44.34 10.60
C GLU A 517 -12.35 42.96 9.96
N GLU A 518 -12.52 42.87 8.65
CA GLU A 518 -12.08 41.73 7.86
C GLU A 518 -11.22 42.22 6.70
N LYS A 519 -10.01 41.71 6.61
CA LYS A 519 -9.08 41.98 5.51
C LYS A 519 -9.05 40.81 4.55
N THR A 520 -8.72 41.14 3.29
CA THR A 520 -8.62 40.13 2.23
C THR A 520 -7.28 40.26 1.48
N ILE A 521 -6.52 39.19 1.41
CA ILE A 521 -5.33 39.14 0.57
C ILE A 521 -5.72 38.49 -0.77
N VAL A 522 -5.42 39.20 -1.86
CA VAL A 522 -5.80 38.83 -3.25
C VAL A 522 -4.61 38.56 -4.16
N THR A 523 -3.39 38.52 -3.60
CA THR A 523 -2.14 38.42 -4.36
C THR A 523 -1.36 37.14 -4.01
N GLY A 524 -0.39 36.80 -4.84
CA GLY A 524 0.49 35.66 -4.62
C GLY A 524 -0.26 34.33 -4.59
N ASN A 525 -0.03 33.54 -3.57
CA ASN A 525 -0.66 32.23 -3.36
C ASN A 525 -2.17 32.30 -3.00
N PHE A 526 -2.68 33.52 -2.69
CA PHE A 526 -4.07 33.77 -2.25
C PHE A 526 -4.93 34.40 -3.35
N LYS A 527 -4.50 34.32 -4.59
CA LYS A 527 -5.29 34.77 -5.72
C LYS A 527 -6.47 33.82 -5.95
N ASP A 528 -7.68 34.38 -6.08
CA ASP A 528 -8.86 33.58 -6.44
C ASP A 528 -8.77 33.10 -7.90
N TYR A 529 -8.76 31.81 -8.10
CA TYR A 529 -8.82 31.20 -9.42
C TYR A 529 -9.26 29.74 -9.37
N TYR A 530 -9.78 29.29 -10.48
CA TYR A 530 -10.00 27.90 -10.77
C TYR A 530 -9.15 27.47 -11.96
N ARG A 531 -8.48 26.33 -11.86
CA ARG A 531 -7.65 25.77 -12.93
C ARG A 531 -7.81 24.26 -13.01
N GLU A 532 -7.95 23.76 -14.23
CA GLU A 532 -7.86 22.34 -14.54
C GLU A 532 -6.66 22.10 -15.46
N ASN A 533 -5.86 21.10 -15.12
CA ASN A 533 -4.78 20.62 -15.99
C ASN A 533 -5.10 19.17 -16.34
N HIS A 534 -5.24 18.90 -17.62
CA HIS A 534 -5.48 17.59 -18.18
C HIS A 534 -4.19 17.07 -18.82
N TYR A 535 -3.79 15.88 -18.42
CA TYR A 535 -2.65 15.17 -19.00
C TYR A 535 -3.15 13.79 -19.46
N GLU A 536 -2.84 13.44 -20.69
CA GLU A 536 -3.18 12.14 -21.25
C GLU A 536 -1.96 11.53 -21.90
N THR A 537 -1.71 10.26 -21.65
CA THR A 537 -0.70 9.46 -22.32
C THR A 537 -1.36 8.23 -22.89
N ASN A 538 -1.12 7.99 -24.17
CA ASN A 538 -1.51 6.77 -24.87
C ASN A 538 -0.22 6.05 -25.30
N GLU A 539 -0.06 4.80 -24.86
CA GLU A 539 1.13 4.00 -25.13
C GLU A 539 0.73 2.67 -25.76
N HIS A 540 1.42 2.32 -26.84
CA HIS A 540 1.29 1.04 -27.55
C HIS A 540 2.62 0.30 -27.44
N ASN A 541 2.57 -0.99 -27.11
CA ASN A 541 3.74 -1.86 -27.09
C ASN A 541 3.39 -3.15 -27.83
N LEU A 542 4.24 -3.51 -28.81
CA LEU A 542 4.12 -4.74 -29.57
C LEU A 542 5.44 -5.51 -29.47
N ASN A 543 5.39 -6.74 -29.01
CA ASN A 543 6.51 -7.67 -28.98
C ASN A 543 6.17 -8.87 -29.86
N VAL A 544 7.08 -9.22 -30.77
CA VAL A 544 6.97 -10.42 -31.60
C VAL A 544 8.28 -11.17 -31.48
N TYR A 545 8.26 -12.38 -30.93
CA TYR A 545 9.50 -13.15 -30.73
C TYR A 545 9.27 -14.66 -30.84
N GLY A 546 10.30 -15.32 -31.36
CA GLY A 546 10.40 -16.79 -31.40
C GLY A 546 11.27 -17.31 -30.27
N THR A 547 10.80 -18.32 -29.57
CA THR A 547 11.58 -19.04 -28.56
C THR A 547 11.76 -20.49 -29.03
N TYR A 548 13.03 -20.87 -29.29
CA TYR A 548 13.39 -22.24 -29.61
C TYR A 548 14.01 -22.89 -28.37
N THR A 549 13.48 -24.05 -27.95
CA THR A 549 13.98 -24.79 -26.78
C THR A 549 14.11 -26.26 -27.14
N HIS A 550 15.33 -26.79 -27.08
CA HIS A 550 15.60 -28.20 -27.36
C HIS A 550 16.47 -28.84 -26.27
N THR A 551 16.18 -30.12 -25.96
CA THR A 551 16.93 -30.90 -24.98
C THR A 551 17.50 -32.15 -25.64
N TRP A 552 18.83 -32.25 -25.73
CA TRP A 552 19.53 -33.44 -26.21
C TRP A 552 19.84 -34.39 -25.06
N ASN A 553 19.61 -35.67 -25.27
CA ASN A 553 19.96 -36.75 -24.34
C ASN A 553 19.46 -36.53 -22.89
N LYS A 554 18.42 -35.73 -22.66
CA LYS A 554 17.92 -35.33 -21.33
C LYS A 554 18.98 -34.64 -20.44
N ALA A 555 20.11 -34.25 -20.99
CA ALA A 555 21.26 -33.67 -20.26
C ALA A 555 21.56 -32.22 -20.70
N HIS A 556 21.44 -31.92 -22.00
CA HIS A 556 21.84 -30.62 -22.54
C HIS A 556 20.58 -29.84 -22.96
N ASN A 557 20.30 -28.75 -22.26
CA ASN A 557 19.19 -27.85 -22.57
C ASN A 557 19.71 -26.61 -23.29
N PHE A 558 19.16 -26.35 -24.46
CA PHE A 558 19.46 -25.14 -25.24
C PHE A 558 18.19 -24.33 -25.42
N THR A 559 18.27 -23.02 -25.14
CA THR A 559 17.18 -22.08 -25.40
C THR A 559 17.76 -20.87 -26.14
N ALA A 560 17.14 -20.51 -27.25
CA ALA A 560 17.44 -19.30 -28.02
C ALA A 560 16.15 -18.49 -28.18
N LEU A 561 16.27 -17.16 -28.05
CA LEU A 561 15.19 -16.22 -28.24
C LEU A 561 15.64 -15.12 -29.21
N ALA A 562 14.81 -14.84 -30.21
CA ALA A 562 14.99 -13.72 -31.12
C ALA A 562 13.65 -13.03 -31.36
N GLY A 563 13.65 -11.71 -31.41
CA GLY A 563 12.41 -10.99 -31.56
C GLY A 563 12.58 -9.51 -31.92
N TYR A 564 11.43 -8.88 -32.07
CA TYR A 564 11.26 -7.46 -32.38
C TYR A 564 10.33 -6.82 -31.36
N GLN A 565 10.69 -5.63 -30.88
CA GLN A 565 9.85 -4.83 -30.02
C GLN A 565 9.63 -3.45 -30.65
N TYR A 566 8.37 -3.01 -30.64
CA TYR A 566 7.97 -1.64 -30.93
C TYR A 566 7.26 -1.05 -29.71
N ARG A 567 7.64 0.17 -29.35
CA ARG A 567 6.97 0.96 -28.30
C ARG A 567 6.78 2.38 -28.81
N GLY A 568 5.54 2.85 -28.80
CA GLY A 568 5.16 4.22 -29.14
C GLY A 568 4.32 4.84 -28.04
N ALA A 569 4.59 6.11 -27.72
CA ALA A 569 3.81 6.88 -26.76
C ALA A 569 3.43 8.24 -27.35
N ARG A 570 2.24 8.72 -27.00
CA ARG A 570 1.75 10.05 -27.32
C ARG A 570 1.23 10.72 -26.05
N ASP A 571 1.80 11.89 -25.74
CA ASP A 571 1.38 12.73 -24.63
C ASP A 571 0.58 13.92 -25.13
N THR A 572 -0.51 14.25 -24.41
CA THR A 572 -1.35 15.41 -24.66
C THR A 572 -1.52 16.18 -23.35
N TYR A 573 -1.37 17.50 -23.42
CA TYR A 573 -1.57 18.40 -22.29
C TYR A 573 -2.54 19.51 -22.67
N LEU A 574 -3.56 19.73 -21.81
CA LEU A 574 -4.53 20.82 -21.88
C LEU A 574 -4.61 21.50 -20.51
N ARG A 575 -4.71 22.81 -20.52
CA ARG A 575 -4.80 23.63 -19.30
C ARG A 575 -6.03 24.52 -19.33
#